data_1aba3c0b31aa5666dcb69a2dd2b8bd09
#
_entry.id   1aba3c0b31aa5666dcb69a2dd2b8bd09
#
_cell.length_a   1.000
_cell.length_b   1.000
_cell.length_c   1.000
_cell.angle_alpha   90.00
_cell.angle_beta   90.00
_cell.angle_gamma   90.00
#
_symmetry.space_group_name_H-M   'P 1'
#
loop_
_entity.id
_entity.type
_entity.pdbx_description
1 polymer ?
#
loop_
_entity_poly.entity_id
_entity_poly.type
_entity_poly.pdbx_seq_one_letter_code
_entity_poly.pdbx_strand_id
1 'polypeptide(L)'
;VNLFKVNYRMHDKYLIVDEKMYLLGGRNSNDIFLGDQTKGINEDRDILVYDTSEGQGESLNQLEDYFHKIWKESCVSIKKGKQSSRYTDVYRHMEEIYISLLKRYNDIETYSAWEKDTIEANKITLINNGIEAGRKTPQVLQTIQYLTENADHVIIQTPYVICNGYMYDVLQGISDHAKLQIVLNAVEKGSNPWGCTDYLNQKKKILETGADVYELMNDYPVHTKAVLINDRLSVVGSYNLDMRSTYLDTELMLVID
;
A
#
# COMPACT_ATOMS: atom_id res chain seq x y z
N VAL A 1 -13.28 -22.21 -14.89
CA VAL A 1 -12.52 -21.28 -14.05
C VAL A 1 -11.59 -22.09 -13.18
N ASN A 2 -10.29 -21.88 -13.29
CA ASN A 2 -9.33 -22.55 -12.41
C ASN A 2 -9.37 -21.86 -11.04
N LEU A 3 -9.98 -22.49 -10.05
CA LEU A 3 -10.17 -21.96 -8.70
C LEU A 3 -8.84 -21.55 -8.02
N PHE A 4 -7.73 -22.19 -8.37
CA PHE A 4 -6.41 -21.82 -7.84
C PHE A 4 -5.92 -20.46 -8.35
N LYS A 5 -6.37 -19.99 -9.53
CA LYS A 5 -5.99 -18.69 -10.09
C LYS A 5 -6.77 -17.50 -9.46
N VAL A 6 -7.85 -17.78 -8.74
CA VAL A 6 -8.64 -16.74 -8.05
C VAL A 6 -7.86 -16.10 -6.89
N ASN A 7 -6.82 -16.78 -6.40
CA ASN A 7 -6.00 -16.28 -5.29
C ASN A 7 -4.92 -15.28 -5.70
N TYR A 8 -4.60 -15.15 -7.00
CA TYR A 8 -3.63 -14.17 -7.48
C TYR A 8 -4.35 -12.86 -7.79
N ARG A 9 -3.94 -11.77 -7.17
CA ARG A 9 -4.60 -10.47 -7.33
C ARG A 9 -3.58 -9.39 -7.61
N MET A 10 -4.02 -8.40 -8.37
CA MET A 10 -3.37 -7.12 -8.44
C MET A 10 -3.78 -6.33 -7.19
N HIS A 11 -2.81 -6.01 -6.34
CA HIS A 11 -3.05 -5.29 -5.08
C HIS A 11 -2.42 -3.89 -5.07
N ASP A 12 -1.81 -3.50 -6.16
CA ASP A 12 -1.18 -2.20 -6.35
C ASP A 12 -2.19 -1.06 -6.38
N LYS A 13 -1.84 0.08 -5.79
CA LYS A 13 -2.63 1.30 -5.80
C LYS A 13 -1.70 2.47 -6.10
N TYR A 14 -1.83 3.00 -7.30
CA TYR A 14 -1.08 4.17 -7.73
C TYR A 14 -1.82 4.96 -8.80
N LEU A 15 -1.44 6.22 -8.94
CA LEU A 15 -1.90 7.14 -9.97
C LEU A 15 -0.69 7.91 -10.47
N ILE A 16 -0.47 7.93 -11.79
CA ILE A 16 0.57 8.74 -12.44
C ILE A 16 -0.11 9.91 -13.13
N VAL A 17 0.44 11.11 -12.97
CA VAL A 17 -0.12 12.34 -13.54
C VAL A 17 0.95 13.09 -14.31
N ASP A 18 0.71 13.26 -15.62
CA ASP A 18 1.47 14.10 -16.55
C ASP A 18 3.00 13.84 -16.55
N GLU A 19 3.41 12.59 -16.29
CA GLU A 19 4.84 12.23 -16.23
C GLU A 19 5.67 13.14 -15.31
N LYS A 20 5.01 13.69 -14.27
CA LYS A 20 5.62 14.61 -13.30
C LYS A 20 5.41 14.23 -11.85
N MET A 21 4.30 13.61 -11.57
CA MET A 21 3.98 13.22 -10.21
C MET A 21 3.26 11.87 -10.19
N TYR A 22 3.33 11.22 -9.05
CA TYR A 22 2.53 10.04 -8.79
C TYR A 22 2.11 9.94 -7.34
N LEU A 23 0.97 9.30 -7.13
CA LEU A 23 0.48 8.89 -5.82
C LEU A 23 0.63 7.38 -5.71
N LEU A 24 1.19 6.87 -4.62
CA LEU A 24 1.31 5.45 -4.34
C LEU A 24 1.08 5.18 -2.86
N GLY A 25 0.31 4.14 -2.55
CA GLY A 25 0.04 3.81 -1.16
C GLY A 25 -0.78 2.55 -0.94
N GLY A 26 -1.41 2.47 0.23
CA GLY A 26 -2.24 1.34 0.64
C GLY A 26 -3.73 1.52 0.37
N ARG A 27 -4.19 2.73 0.08
CA ARG A 27 -5.58 3.14 0.05
C ARG A 27 -6.37 2.48 -1.09
N ASN A 28 -7.46 1.82 -0.75
CA ASN A 28 -8.39 1.28 -1.75
C ASN A 28 -9.36 2.35 -2.25
N SER A 29 -9.77 2.22 -3.51
CA SER A 29 -10.72 3.14 -4.16
C SER A 29 -12.17 2.76 -3.82
N ASN A 30 -12.58 2.99 -2.57
CA ASN A 30 -13.96 2.79 -2.11
C ASN A 30 -14.30 3.72 -0.95
N ASP A 31 -15.59 3.79 -0.57
CA ASP A 31 -16.13 4.77 0.37
C ASP A 31 -15.53 4.72 1.77
N ILE A 32 -15.11 3.54 2.26
CA ILE A 32 -14.49 3.42 3.59
C ILE A 32 -13.07 4.00 3.64
N PHE A 33 -12.46 4.32 2.50
CA PHE A 33 -11.15 4.97 2.42
C PHE A 33 -11.21 6.39 1.89
N LEU A 34 -12.19 6.70 1.02
CA LEU A 34 -12.30 7.97 0.31
C LEU A 34 -13.61 8.72 0.61
N GLY A 35 -14.53 8.07 1.32
CA GLY A 35 -15.87 8.61 1.58
C GLY A 35 -15.91 9.67 2.68
N ASP A 36 -17.12 10.11 2.99
CA ASP A 36 -17.38 11.10 4.03
C ASP A 36 -16.96 10.55 5.41
N GLN A 37 -16.04 11.26 6.04
CA GLN A 37 -15.42 10.90 7.32
C GLN A 37 -16.42 10.77 8.49
N THR A 38 -17.69 11.09 8.28
CA THR A 38 -18.74 10.96 9.29
C THR A 38 -19.20 9.51 9.54
N LYS A 39 -18.78 8.55 8.70
CA LYS A 39 -19.29 7.16 8.73
C LYS A 39 -18.26 6.08 9.09
N GLY A 40 -17.18 6.46 9.75
CA GLY A 40 -16.10 5.52 10.07
C GLY A 40 -15.29 5.16 8.82
N ILE A 41 -14.07 5.64 8.78
CA ILE A 41 -13.12 5.41 7.68
C ILE A 41 -11.97 4.55 8.16
N ASN A 42 -11.32 3.85 7.22
CA ASN A 42 -10.02 3.28 7.47
C ASN A 42 -8.96 4.36 7.26
N GLU A 43 -8.10 4.55 8.25
CA GLU A 43 -6.91 5.39 8.09
C GLU A 43 -5.88 4.68 7.23
N ASP A 44 -5.36 5.38 6.24
CA ASP A 44 -4.29 4.85 5.37
C ASP A 44 -3.30 5.96 5.01
N ARG A 45 -2.14 5.57 4.49
CA ARG A 45 -1.11 6.48 4.01
C ARG A 45 -0.83 6.24 2.55
N ASP A 46 -0.81 7.34 1.82
CA ASP A 46 -0.34 7.41 0.45
C ASP A 46 0.78 8.45 0.38
N ILE A 47 1.71 8.24 -0.51
CA ILE A 47 2.83 9.15 -0.75
C ILE A 47 2.61 9.80 -2.10
N LEU A 48 2.57 11.13 -2.11
CA LEU A 48 2.66 11.93 -3.32
C LEU A 48 4.12 12.23 -3.58
N VAL A 49 4.60 11.81 -4.73
CA VAL A 49 5.94 12.14 -5.22
C VAL A 49 5.80 13.14 -6.35
N TYR A 50 6.48 14.27 -6.23
CA TYR A 50 6.58 15.28 -7.26
C TYR A 50 8.00 15.27 -7.82
N ASP A 51 8.14 14.96 -9.12
CA ASP A 51 9.43 14.91 -9.79
C ASP A 51 9.84 16.31 -10.27
N THR A 52 10.89 16.84 -9.68
CA THR A 52 11.50 18.13 -10.07
C THR A 52 12.62 17.98 -11.10
N SER A 53 12.93 16.77 -11.52
CA SER A 53 14.02 16.44 -12.45
C SER A 53 13.60 16.44 -13.93
N GLU A 54 12.46 17.03 -14.27
CA GLU A 54 11.90 17.12 -15.62
C GLU A 54 11.72 15.72 -16.29
N GLY A 55 11.18 14.77 -15.53
CA GLY A 55 10.90 13.40 -16.00
C GLY A 55 12.13 12.47 -15.96
N GLN A 56 13.19 12.84 -15.26
CA GLN A 56 14.37 11.99 -15.07
C GLN A 56 14.36 11.27 -13.70
N GLY A 57 13.31 11.43 -12.92
CA GLY A 57 13.16 10.79 -11.62
C GLY A 57 13.16 9.27 -11.72
N GLU A 58 14.13 8.62 -11.08
CA GLU A 58 14.30 7.16 -11.16
C GLU A 58 13.04 6.40 -10.76
N SER A 59 12.39 6.79 -9.67
CA SER A 59 11.19 6.10 -9.15
C SER A 59 9.95 6.30 -10.03
N LEU A 60 9.81 7.47 -10.67
CA LEU A 60 8.74 7.73 -11.64
C LEU A 60 8.92 6.84 -12.87
N ASN A 61 10.12 6.81 -13.45
CA ASN A 61 10.42 5.95 -14.60
C ASN A 61 10.22 4.46 -14.29
N GLN A 62 10.61 4.02 -13.09
CA GLN A 62 10.38 2.65 -12.63
C GLN A 62 8.88 2.31 -12.53
N LEU A 63 8.06 3.26 -12.06
CA LEU A 63 6.62 3.06 -11.93
C LEU A 63 5.93 3.05 -13.30
N GLU A 64 6.36 3.89 -14.23
CA GLU A 64 5.86 3.88 -15.62
C GLU A 64 6.24 2.58 -16.35
N ASP A 65 7.48 2.13 -16.21
CA ASP A 65 7.92 0.83 -16.74
C ASP A 65 7.11 -0.33 -16.16
N TYR A 66 6.81 -0.28 -14.86
CA TYR A 66 5.94 -1.26 -14.20
C TYR A 66 4.53 -1.24 -14.79
N PHE A 67 3.92 -0.05 -14.93
CA PHE A 67 2.61 0.11 -15.56
C PHE A 67 2.61 -0.46 -16.99
N HIS A 68 3.61 -0.13 -17.80
CA HIS A 68 3.72 -0.62 -19.18
C HIS A 68 3.89 -2.14 -19.28
N LYS A 69 4.58 -2.77 -18.33
CA LYS A 69 4.66 -4.23 -18.24
C LYS A 69 3.29 -4.85 -17.99
N ILE A 70 2.54 -4.34 -17.00
CA ILE A 70 1.18 -4.82 -16.73
C ILE A 70 0.28 -4.60 -17.94
N TRP A 71 0.33 -3.42 -18.56
CA TRP A 71 -0.51 -3.08 -19.70
C TRP A 71 -0.32 -4.01 -20.91
N LYS A 72 0.88 -4.56 -21.08
CA LYS A 72 1.23 -5.50 -22.15
C LYS A 72 0.86 -6.95 -21.84
N GLU A 73 0.41 -7.26 -20.61
CA GLU A 73 0.02 -8.63 -20.26
C GLU A 73 -1.15 -9.12 -21.12
N SER A 74 -1.10 -10.38 -21.53
CA SER A 74 -2.10 -11.00 -22.42
C SER A 74 -3.51 -11.04 -21.80
N CYS A 75 -3.64 -10.95 -20.49
CA CYS A 75 -4.91 -10.89 -19.78
C CYS A 75 -5.54 -9.48 -19.77
N VAL A 76 -4.80 -8.44 -20.14
CA VAL A 76 -5.28 -7.07 -20.20
C VAL A 76 -6.03 -6.83 -21.51
N SER A 77 -7.21 -6.27 -21.44
CA SER A 77 -8.01 -5.93 -22.60
C SER A 77 -8.78 -4.64 -22.39
N ILE A 78 -8.80 -3.80 -23.43
CA ILE A 78 -9.63 -2.59 -23.43
C ILE A 78 -11.11 -3.00 -23.53
N LYS A 79 -11.90 -2.62 -22.55
CA LYS A 79 -13.35 -2.78 -22.58
C LYS A 79 -13.96 -1.53 -23.18
N LYS A 80 -14.56 -1.67 -24.38
CA LYS A 80 -15.36 -0.61 -24.97
C LYS A 80 -16.77 -0.67 -24.38
N GLY A 81 -17.17 0.36 -23.67
CA GLY A 81 -18.53 0.50 -23.17
C GLY A 81 -19.51 0.65 -24.36
N LYS A 82 -20.68 0.03 -24.27
CA LYS A 82 -21.81 0.38 -25.17
C LYS A 82 -22.52 1.58 -24.57
N GLN A 83 -22.73 2.63 -25.34
CA GLN A 83 -23.62 3.72 -24.91
C GLN A 83 -25.03 3.14 -24.68
N SER A 84 -25.56 3.39 -23.49
CA SER A 84 -26.95 3.09 -23.14
C SER A 84 -27.51 4.23 -22.32
N SER A 85 -28.83 4.42 -22.35
CA SER A 85 -29.53 5.44 -21.54
C SER A 85 -29.20 5.29 -20.03
N ARG A 86 -29.04 4.04 -19.58
CA ARG A 86 -28.66 3.75 -18.18
C ARG A 86 -27.31 4.37 -17.80
N TYR A 87 -26.33 4.36 -18.70
CA TYR A 87 -25.02 4.99 -18.42
C TYR A 87 -25.13 6.52 -18.42
N THR A 88 -26.01 7.08 -19.23
CA THR A 88 -26.25 8.54 -19.24
C THR A 88 -26.82 9.01 -17.90
N ASP A 89 -27.74 8.27 -17.30
CA ASP A 89 -28.32 8.62 -16.01
C ASP A 89 -27.30 8.50 -14.87
N VAL A 90 -26.49 7.43 -14.87
CA VAL A 90 -25.38 7.26 -13.91
C VAL A 90 -24.35 8.38 -14.07
N TYR A 91 -23.96 8.72 -15.28
CA TYR A 91 -23.02 9.81 -15.56
C TYR A 91 -23.54 11.15 -15.04
N ARG A 92 -24.81 11.48 -15.32
CA ARG A 92 -25.45 12.72 -14.82
C ARG A 92 -25.44 12.78 -13.28
N HIS A 93 -25.78 11.66 -12.64
CA HIS A 93 -25.75 11.59 -11.17
C HIS A 93 -24.34 11.78 -10.60
N MET A 94 -23.33 11.16 -11.22
CA MET A 94 -21.93 11.38 -10.82
C MET A 94 -21.48 12.83 -11.04
N GLU A 95 -21.91 13.46 -12.13
CA GLU A 95 -21.64 14.87 -12.41
C GLU A 95 -22.28 15.80 -11.37
N GLU A 96 -23.52 15.54 -10.95
CA GLU A 96 -24.19 16.27 -9.88
C GLU A 96 -23.44 16.17 -8.55
N ILE A 97 -22.99 14.95 -8.20
CA ILE A 97 -22.16 14.72 -7.00
C ILE A 97 -20.85 15.51 -7.12
N TYR A 98 -20.16 15.41 -8.26
CA TYR A 98 -18.90 16.11 -8.50
C TYR A 98 -19.06 17.63 -8.34
N ILE A 99 -20.09 18.22 -8.96
CA ILE A 99 -20.39 19.67 -8.82
C ILE A 99 -20.68 20.04 -7.35
N SER A 100 -21.37 19.17 -6.62
CA SER A 100 -21.65 19.40 -5.20
C SER A 100 -20.38 19.37 -4.34
N LEU A 101 -19.43 18.47 -4.65
CA LEU A 101 -18.15 18.37 -3.99
C LEU A 101 -17.25 19.58 -4.31
N LEU A 102 -17.21 20.04 -5.54
CA LEU A 102 -16.50 21.26 -5.92
C LEU A 102 -16.99 22.49 -5.17
N LYS A 103 -18.30 22.62 -4.95
CA LYS A 103 -18.85 23.70 -4.13
C LYS A 103 -18.47 23.60 -2.65
N ARG A 104 -18.33 22.37 -2.15
CA ARG A 104 -17.92 22.11 -0.76
C ARG A 104 -16.42 22.31 -0.54
N TYR A 105 -15.63 22.01 -1.54
CA TYR A 105 -14.17 22.07 -1.53
C TYR A 105 -13.68 22.96 -2.67
N ASN A 106 -14.07 24.23 -2.62
CA ASN A 106 -13.85 25.21 -3.69
C ASN A 106 -12.38 25.60 -3.95
N ASP A 107 -11.48 25.20 -3.08
CA ASP A 107 -10.03 25.41 -3.15
C ASP A 107 -9.27 24.26 -3.82
N ILE A 108 -9.87 23.08 -4.01
CA ILE A 108 -9.18 21.93 -4.60
C ILE A 108 -8.71 22.20 -6.02
N GLU A 109 -9.54 22.81 -6.87
CA GLU A 109 -9.19 23.08 -8.27
C GLU A 109 -8.12 24.19 -8.42
N THR A 110 -7.94 25.02 -7.41
CA THR A 110 -7.02 26.15 -7.43
C THR A 110 -5.73 25.88 -6.68
N TYR A 111 -5.63 24.72 -6.00
CA TYR A 111 -4.44 24.36 -5.25
C TYR A 111 -3.24 24.14 -6.18
N SER A 112 -2.24 24.96 -6.05
CA SER A 112 -1.02 24.94 -6.89
C SER A 112 0.28 24.95 -6.06
N ALA A 113 0.18 24.73 -4.76
CA ALA A 113 1.32 24.85 -3.85
C ALA A 113 2.06 23.52 -3.60
N TRP A 114 1.94 22.55 -4.51
CA TRP A 114 2.53 21.21 -4.38
C TRP A 114 4.02 21.24 -4.01
N GLU A 115 4.80 22.08 -4.68
CA GLU A 115 6.23 22.22 -4.42
C GLU A 115 6.54 22.75 -3.02
N LYS A 116 5.66 23.61 -2.49
CA LYS A 116 5.86 24.22 -1.16
C LYS A 116 5.51 23.29 -0.02
N ASP A 117 4.62 22.35 -0.28
CA ASP A 117 4.11 21.40 0.72
C ASP A 117 4.81 20.04 0.66
N THR A 118 5.79 19.90 -0.23
CA THR A 118 6.65 18.73 -0.29
C THR A 118 7.95 18.94 0.47
N ILE A 119 8.55 17.84 0.89
CA ILE A 119 9.91 17.81 1.44
C ILE A 119 10.82 17.11 0.45
N GLU A 120 12.07 17.56 0.37
CA GLU A 120 13.07 16.91 -0.46
C GLU A 120 13.47 15.56 0.13
N ALA A 121 13.57 14.55 -0.73
CA ALA A 121 14.09 13.24 -0.38
C ALA A 121 15.41 13.00 -1.11
N ASN A 122 16.40 12.39 -0.45
CA ASN A 122 17.69 12.09 -1.07
C ASN A 122 17.56 11.08 -2.20
N LYS A 123 16.74 10.06 -1.99
CA LYS A 123 16.47 9.02 -2.96
C LYS A 123 15.11 8.37 -2.72
N ILE A 124 14.38 8.14 -3.81
CA ILE A 124 13.16 7.33 -3.81
C ILE A 124 13.35 6.16 -4.77
N THR A 125 13.09 4.95 -4.31
CA THR A 125 13.23 3.73 -5.12
C THR A 125 11.95 2.91 -5.04
N LEU A 126 11.44 2.48 -6.19
CA LEU A 126 10.30 1.57 -6.26
C LEU A 126 10.78 0.13 -6.05
N ILE A 127 10.12 -0.61 -5.19
CA ILE A 127 10.27 -2.05 -5.04
C ILE A 127 8.94 -2.75 -5.24
N ASN A 128 8.95 -3.94 -5.82
CA ASN A 128 7.72 -4.66 -6.13
C ASN A 128 7.88 -6.17 -6.04
N ASN A 129 6.77 -6.86 -5.80
CA ASN A 129 6.67 -8.27 -6.13
C ASN A 129 6.40 -8.46 -7.63
N GLY A 130 6.80 -9.59 -8.20
CA GLY A 130 6.62 -9.89 -9.63
C GLY A 130 5.14 -9.81 -10.07
N ILE A 131 4.90 -9.47 -11.34
CA ILE A 131 3.54 -9.34 -11.92
C ILE A 131 2.97 -10.67 -12.41
N GLU A 132 3.80 -11.69 -12.58
CA GLU A 132 3.40 -12.99 -13.07
C GLU A 132 2.38 -13.68 -12.15
N ALA A 133 1.44 -14.41 -12.75
CA ALA A 133 0.52 -15.26 -11.99
C ALA A 133 1.27 -16.50 -11.47
N GLY A 134 1.14 -16.78 -10.18
CA GLY A 134 1.79 -17.92 -9.53
C GLY A 134 2.38 -17.54 -8.19
N ARG A 135 3.05 -18.50 -7.55
CA ARG A 135 3.80 -18.22 -6.33
C ARG A 135 5.03 -17.38 -6.68
N LYS A 136 5.11 -16.21 -6.10
CA LYS A 136 6.16 -15.23 -6.36
C LYS A 136 7.35 -15.41 -5.42
N THR A 137 8.50 -14.95 -5.88
CA THR A 137 9.63 -14.67 -4.98
C THR A 137 9.24 -13.48 -4.09
N PRO A 138 9.46 -13.55 -2.78
CA PRO A 138 9.04 -12.50 -1.83
C PRO A 138 9.99 -11.28 -1.86
N GLN A 139 10.11 -10.62 -3.01
CA GLN A 139 11.09 -9.57 -3.27
C GLN A 139 10.94 -8.38 -2.31
N VAL A 140 9.71 -7.95 -2.04
CA VAL A 140 9.45 -6.84 -1.10
C VAL A 140 9.96 -7.21 0.29
N LEU A 141 9.60 -8.40 0.81
CA LEU A 141 10.05 -8.82 2.14
C LEU A 141 11.58 -9.00 2.20
N GLN A 142 12.19 -9.57 1.16
CA GLN A 142 13.65 -9.72 1.08
C GLN A 142 14.36 -8.37 1.06
N THR A 143 13.80 -7.40 0.34
CA THR A 143 14.36 -6.04 0.35
C THR A 143 14.23 -5.38 1.72
N ILE A 144 13.09 -5.52 2.40
CA ILE A 144 12.93 -5.03 3.77
C ILE A 144 13.96 -5.69 4.68
N GLN A 145 14.11 -7.00 4.62
CA GLN A 145 15.13 -7.73 5.38
C GLN A 145 16.54 -7.17 5.13
N TYR A 146 16.93 -6.98 3.88
CA TYR A 146 18.23 -6.41 3.52
C TYR A 146 18.42 -4.99 4.06
N LEU A 147 17.41 -4.13 3.95
CA LEU A 147 17.47 -2.75 4.46
C LEU A 147 17.59 -2.68 5.99
N THR A 148 17.17 -3.72 6.69
CA THR A 148 17.23 -3.79 8.16
C THR A 148 18.52 -4.41 8.70
N GLU A 149 19.43 -4.96 7.89
CA GLU A 149 20.62 -5.69 8.34
C GLU A 149 21.53 -4.90 9.31
N ASN A 150 21.56 -3.58 9.19
CA ASN A 150 22.36 -2.70 10.04
C ASN A 150 21.47 -1.71 10.81
N ALA A 151 20.22 -2.05 11.04
CA ALA A 151 19.32 -1.22 11.81
C ALA A 151 19.48 -1.44 13.32
N ASP A 152 19.29 -0.38 14.10
CA ASP A 152 19.13 -0.45 15.54
C ASP A 152 17.67 -0.50 15.96
N HIS A 153 16.80 0.09 15.13
CA HIS A 153 15.37 0.22 15.40
C HIS A 153 14.53 0.08 14.12
N VAL A 154 13.52 -0.79 14.18
CA VAL A 154 12.60 -1.05 13.07
C VAL A 154 11.16 -1.01 13.59
N ILE A 155 10.32 -0.22 12.94
CA ILE A 155 8.87 -0.18 13.21
C ILE A 155 8.15 -0.68 11.97
N ILE A 156 7.33 -1.71 12.09
CA ILE A 156 6.44 -2.21 11.03
C ILE A 156 5.01 -1.86 11.42
N GLN A 157 4.34 -1.05 10.61
CA GLN A 157 2.92 -0.79 10.72
C GLN A 157 2.18 -1.55 9.63
N THR A 158 1.19 -2.35 10.01
CA THR A 158 0.40 -3.18 9.08
C THR A 158 -0.99 -3.43 9.68
N PRO A 159 -2.05 -3.63 8.88
CA PRO A 159 -3.39 -3.87 9.43
C PRO A 159 -3.48 -5.12 10.31
N TYR A 160 -2.73 -6.15 9.96
CA TYR A 160 -2.63 -7.47 10.63
C TYR A 160 -1.35 -8.19 10.20
N VAL A 161 -1.01 -9.26 10.91
CA VAL A 161 0.18 -10.09 10.61
C VAL A 161 -0.24 -11.55 10.44
N ILE A 162 0.12 -12.16 9.30
CA ILE A 162 -0.15 -13.57 9.01
C ILE A 162 1.10 -14.19 8.38
N CYS A 163 1.90 -14.86 9.18
CA CYS A 163 3.22 -15.35 8.80
C CYS A 163 3.25 -16.85 8.50
N ASN A 164 4.20 -17.25 7.64
CA ASN A 164 4.69 -18.61 7.53
C ASN A 164 6.09 -18.75 8.18
N GLY A 165 6.69 -19.93 8.10
CA GLY A 165 8.01 -20.20 8.70
C GLY A 165 9.07 -19.17 8.29
N TYR A 166 9.23 -18.94 6.97
CA TYR A 166 10.21 -17.97 6.46
C TYR A 166 9.97 -16.55 6.97
N MET A 167 8.72 -16.10 7.05
CA MET A 167 8.40 -14.76 7.56
C MET A 167 8.72 -14.63 9.06
N TYR A 168 8.50 -15.69 9.85
CA TYR A 168 8.95 -15.72 11.25
C TYR A 168 10.46 -15.63 11.35
N ASP A 169 11.20 -16.39 10.51
CA ASP A 169 12.66 -16.36 10.48
C ASP A 169 13.19 -14.94 10.16
N VAL A 170 12.53 -14.22 9.23
CA VAL A 170 12.86 -12.82 8.91
C VAL A 170 12.62 -11.91 10.10
N LEU A 171 11.45 -12.00 10.75
CA LEU A 171 11.14 -11.18 11.93
C LEU A 171 12.10 -11.45 13.07
N GLN A 172 12.41 -12.70 13.36
CA GLN A 172 13.39 -13.08 14.36
C GLN A 172 14.78 -12.55 14.01
N GLY A 173 15.23 -12.74 12.77
CA GLY A 173 16.52 -12.21 12.32
C GLY A 173 16.65 -10.70 12.50
N ILE A 174 15.59 -9.93 12.31
CA ILE A 174 15.57 -8.50 12.60
C ILE A 174 15.65 -8.27 14.13
N SER A 175 14.86 -9.00 14.92
CA SER A 175 14.83 -8.85 16.39
C SER A 175 16.13 -9.26 17.08
N ASP A 176 16.92 -10.13 16.44
CA ASP A 176 18.21 -10.60 17.00
C ASP A 176 19.26 -9.46 17.09
N HIS A 177 19.11 -8.38 16.30
CA HIS A 177 20.07 -7.28 16.28
C HIS A 177 19.45 -5.88 16.40
N ALA A 178 18.15 -5.73 16.14
CA ALA A 178 17.44 -4.46 16.19
C ALA A 178 16.24 -4.54 17.14
N LYS A 179 15.85 -3.40 17.70
CA LYS A 179 14.56 -3.29 18.38
C LYS A 179 13.44 -3.32 17.34
N LEU A 180 12.76 -4.44 17.19
CA LEU A 180 11.63 -4.60 16.29
C LEU A 180 10.31 -4.31 17.00
N GLN A 181 9.52 -3.37 16.46
CA GLN A 181 8.18 -3.04 16.92
C GLN A 181 7.18 -3.28 15.79
N ILE A 182 6.10 -4.00 16.08
CA ILE A 182 5.01 -4.23 15.13
C ILE A 182 3.75 -3.55 15.66
N VAL A 183 3.19 -2.66 14.86
CA VAL A 183 1.98 -1.89 15.20
C VAL A 183 0.86 -2.34 14.27
N LEU A 184 -0.23 -2.84 14.84
CA LEU A 184 -1.38 -3.37 14.09
C LEU A 184 -2.70 -3.05 14.81
N ASN A 185 -3.84 -3.30 14.16
CA ASN A 185 -5.12 -3.11 14.84
C ASN A 185 -5.34 -4.17 15.91
N ALA A 186 -5.90 -3.77 17.04
CA ALA A 186 -6.53 -4.72 17.95
C ALA A 186 -7.62 -5.52 17.19
N VAL A 187 -7.82 -6.77 17.55
CA VAL A 187 -8.73 -7.69 16.81
C VAL A 187 -10.15 -7.12 16.69
N GLU A 188 -10.66 -6.53 17.76
CA GLU A 188 -11.98 -5.90 17.81
C GLU A 188 -12.11 -4.57 17.06
N LYS A 189 -10.98 -3.99 16.63
CA LYS A 189 -10.91 -2.70 15.92
C LYS A 189 -10.56 -2.85 14.45
N GLY A 190 -10.12 -4.04 14.02
CA GLY A 190 -9.74 -4.29 12.64
C GLY A 190 -10.93 -4.36 11.69
N SER A 191 -10.79 -3.81 10.49
CA SER A 191 -11.82 -3.87 9.43
C SER A 191 -11.88 -5.21 8.69
N ASN A 192 -10.88 -6.08 8.88
CA ASN A 192 -10.82 -7.40 8.27
C ASN A 192 -10.90 -8.51 9.33
N PRO A 193 -12.10 -9.05 9.63
CA PRO A 193 -12.28 -10.07 10.67
C PRO A 193 -11.44 -11.33 10.46
N TRP A 194 -11.26 -11.75 9.20
CA TRP A 194 -10.46 -12.94 8.87
C TRP A 194 -8.97 -12.73 9.17
N GLY A 195 -8.41 -11.60 8.71
CA GLY A 195 -7.02 -11.26 8.99
C GLY A 195 -6.73 -11.08 10.47
N CYS A 196 -7.65 -10.45 11.19
CA CYS A 196 -7.52 -10.27 12.64
C CYS A 196 -7.61 -11.60 13.40
N THR A 197 -8.48 -12.53 12.98
CA THR A 197 -8.59 -13.86 13.59
C THR A 197 -7.35 -14.70 13.32
N ASP A 198 -6.81 -14.66 12.10
CA ASP A 198 -5.56 -15.36 11.77
C ASP A 198 -4.38 -14.83 12.55
N TYR A 199 -4.28 -13.50 12.71
CA TYR A 199 -3.29 -12.89 13.59
C TYR A 199 -3.43 -13.43 15.04
N LEU A 200 -4.64 -13.45 15.59
CA LEU A 200 -4.86 -13.91 16.96
C LEU A 200 -4.37 -15.34 17.16
N ASN A 201 -4.61 -16.23 16.18
CA ASN A 201 -4.11 -17.61 16.21
C ASN A 201 -2.58 -17.71 16.15
N GLN A 202 -1.92 -16.72 15.59
CA GLN A 202 -0.47 -16.68 15.40
C GLN A 202 0.26 -15.79 16.42
N LYS A 203 -0.46 -14.99 17.22
CA LYS A 203 0.10 -13.99 18.13
C LYS A 203 1.24 -14.53 18.99
N LYS A 204 1.10 -15.72 19.56
CA LYS A 204 2.15 -16.34 20.37
C LYS A 204 3.45 -16.51 19.59
N LYS A 205 3.37 -17.05 18.35
CA LYS A 205 4.55 -17.25 17.49
C LYS A 205 5.19 -15.94 17.05
N ILE A 206 4.38 -14.90 16.84
CA ILE A 206 4.88 -13.56 16.49
C ILE A 206 5.67 -13.00 17.67
N LEU A 207 5.17 -13.10 18.90
CA LEU A 207 5.88 -12.68 20.11
C LEU A 207 7.16 -13.49 20.35
N GLU A 208 7.17 -14.78 20.01
CA GLU A 208 8.36 -15.65 20.10
C GLU A 208 9.49 -15.21 19.16
N THR A 209 9.23 -14.40 18.12
CA THR A 209 10.30 -13.80 17.29
C THR A 209 11.08 -12.69 17.98
N GLY A 210 10.70 -12.28 19.17
CA GLY A 210 11.31 -11.17 19.89
C GLY A 210 10.76 -9.78 19.55
N ALA A 211 9.77 -9.69 18.68
CA ALA A 211 9.14 -8.42 18.33
C ALA A 211 8.23 -7.90 19.45
N ASP A 212 8.30 -6.60 19.72
CA ASP A 212 7.31 -5.87 20.54
C ASP A 212 6.05 -5.61 19.72
N VAL A 213 4.92 -6.18 20.11
CA VAL A 213 3.65 -6.01 19.37
C VAL A 213 2.72 -5.04 20.07
N TYR A 214 2.26 -4.02 19.34
CA TYR A 214 1.34 -2.98 19.80
C TYR A 214 0.02 -3.10 19.06
N GLU A 215 -1.06 -3.36 19.80
CA GLU A 215 -2.42 -3.46 19.28
C GLU A 215 -3.13 -2.12 19.45
N LEU A 216 -3.48 -1.47 18.35
CA LEU A 216 -4.13 -0.17 18.34
C LEU A 216 -5.63 -0.31 18.66
N MET A 217 -6.06 0.45 19.65
CA MET A 217 -7.46 0.55 20.09
C MET A 217 -8.13 1.83 19.55
N ASN A 218 -7.75 2.27 18.37
CA ASN A 218 -8.29 3.47 17.73
C ASN A 218 -9.79 3.34 17.44
N ASP A 219 -10.47 4.47 17.30
CA ASP A 219 -11.88 4.50 16.89
C ASP A 219 -12.05 4.06 15.43
N TYR A 220 -11.03 4.23 14.60
CA TYR A 220 -11.00 3.83 13.19
C TYR A 220 -9.87 2.81 12.95
N PRO A 221 -10.13 1.78 12.13
CA PRO A 221 -9.10 0.84 11.74
C PRO A 221 -7.97 1.53 10.96
N VAL A 222 -6.74 1.19 11.27
CA VAL A 222 -5.56 1.62 10.51
C VAL A 222 -5.26 0.57 9.44
N HIS A 223 -5.14 1.02 8.18
CA HIS A 223 -4.86 0.15 7.04
C HIS A 223 -3.48 0.44 6.41
N THR A 224 -2.73 1.34 6.99
CA THR A 224 -1.37 1.71 6.58
C THR A 224 -0.44 0.50 6.53
N LYS A 225 0.42 0.44 5.52
CA LYS A 225 1.53 -0.48 5.41
C LYS A 225 2.80 0.33 5.27
N ALA A 226 3.59 0.34 6.35
CA ALA A 226 4.83 1.11 6.39
C ALA A 226 5.88 0.38 7.22
N VAL A 227 7.14 0.54 6.84
CA VAL A 227 8.29 0.14 7.64
C VAL A 227 9.17 1.37 7.82
N LEU A 228 9.47 1.71 9.06
CA LEU A 228 10.42 2.75 9.43
C LEU A 228 11.68 2.09 9.93
N ILE A 229 12.82 2.48 9.39
CA ILE A 229 14.12 1.89 9.71
C ILE A 229 15.03 3.00 10.22
N ASN A 230 15.37 2.94 11.49
CA ASN A 230 15.99 4.02 12.22
C ASN A 230 15.18 5.32 12.04
N ASP A 231 15.83 6.47 12.07
CA ASP A 231 15.20 7.78 11.81
C ASP A 231 15.43 8.23 10.37
N ARG A 232 15.74 7.30 9.46
CA ARG A 232 16.18 7.62 8.11
C ARG A 232 15.31 7.08 7.00
N LEU A 233 15.07 5.77 6.95
CA LEU A 233 14.36 5.16 5.83
C LEU A 233 12.89 4.95 6.15
N SER A 234 12.04 5.29 5.18
CA SER A 234 10.61 4.96 5.19
C SER A 234 10.30 4.07 4.01
N VAL A 235 9.63 2.93 4.25
CA VAL A 235 9.13 2.04 3.21
C VAL A 235 7.61 2.05 3.27
N VAL A 236 6.92 2.57 2.27
CA VAL A 236 5.47 2.79 2.31
C VAL A 236 4.83 2.29 1.02
N GLY A 237 3.65 1.66 1.10
CA GLY A 237 2.92 1.23 -0.09
C GLY A 237 1.79 0.24 0.20
N SER A 238 1.66 -0.80 -0.63
CA SER A 238 0.53 -1.72 -0.60
C SER A 238 0.76 -3.01 0.18
N TYR A 239 2.01 -3.38 0.49
CA TYR A 239 2.41 -4.66 1.05
C TYR A 239 1.95 -4.85 2.50
N ASN A 240 1.03 -5.79 2.72
CA ASN A 240 0.70 -6.28 4.06
C ASN A 240 1.74 -7.31 4.55
N LEU A 241 1.97 -7.39 5.85
CA LEU A 241 2.80 -8.45 6.42
C LEU A 241 2.00 -9.75 6.52
N ASP A 242 1.61 -10.28 5.35
CA ASP A 242 0.86 -11.53 5.24
C ASP A 242 1.34 -12.42 4.08
N MET A 243 0.95 -13.69 4.11
CA MET A 243 1.38 -14.68 3.11
C MET A 243 0.84 -14.38 1.70
N ARG A 244 -0.31 -13.71 1.57
CA ARG A 244 -0.84 -13.34 0.25
C ARG A 244 -0.01 -12.25 -0.39
N SER A 245 0.20 -11.16 0.31
CA SER A 245 1.05 -10.05 -0.13
C SER A 245 2.47 -10.54 -0.40
N THR A 246 2.96 -11.48 0.40
CA THR A 246 4.33 -11.99 0.25
C THR A 246 4.50 -12.89 -0.99
N TYR A 247 3.51 -13.74 -1.36
CA TYR A 247 3.73 -14.79 -2.35
C TYR A 247 2.74 -14.81 -3.51
N LEU A 248 1.61 -14.13 -3.44
CA LEU A 248 0.53 -14.29 -4.41
C LEU A 248 0.13 -13.00 -5.11
N ASP A 249 0.04 -11.91 -4.36
CA ASP A 249 -0.45 -10.64 -4.88
C ASP A 249 0.69 -9.81 -5.51
N THR A 250 0.39 -8.93 -6.45
CA THR A 250 1.32 -7.88 -6.83
C THR A 250 1.35 -6.85 -5.71
N GLU A 251 2.51 -6.31 -5.43
CA GLU A 251 2.70 -5.29 -4.39
C GLU A 251 3.72 -4.26 -4.84
N LEU A 252 3.46 -3.02 -4.48
CA LEU A 252 4.37 -1.89 -4.70
C LEU A 252 4.68 -1.20 -3.38
N MET A 253 5.96 -0.91 -3.16
CA MET A 253 6.42 -0.09 -2.05
C MET A 253 7.44 0.94 -2.54
N LEU A 254 7.47 2.10 -1.91
CA LEU A 254 8.51 3.10 -2.06
C LEU A 254 9.47 3.02 -0.89
N VAL A 255 10.75 2.93 -1.19
CA VAL A 255 11.83 3.17 -0.22
C VAL A 255 12.25 4.61 -0.36
N ILE A 256 12.11 5.38 0.72
CA ILE A 256 12.35 6.83 0.79
C ILE A 256 13.46 7.07 1.78
N ASP A 257 14.56 7.72 1.32
CA ASP A 257 15.74 8.10 2.10
C ASP A 257 15.81 9.62 2.27
#